data_352fdc28dbcfc12c64e4124ee4570fac
#
_entry.id   352fdc28dbcfc12c64e4124ee4570fac
#
_cell.length_a   1.000
_cell.length_b   1.000
_cell.length_c   1.000
_cell.angle_alpha   90.00
_cell.angle_beta   90.00
_cell.angle_gamma   90.00
#
_symmetry.space_group_name_H-M   'P 1'
#
loop_
_entity.id
_entity.type
_entity.pdbx_description
1 polymer ?
#
loop_
_entity_poly.entity_id
_entity_poly.type
_entity_poly.pdbx_seq_one_letter_code
_entity_poly.pdbx_strand_id
1 'polypeptide(L)'
;GRMPGVYVQQSTGVPGGGFNIQIRGRNSLRDEGNDPLYIIDGVPFTSTSLTSVGRTIVGIGNPLAAINPNDIESIEVLKDADATAVYGSRGANGVVLITTKKGKSGRTKVDFTFLSGVGRIASKMDLLNTPQYVEMRKEAFKNDNRLMTTLRAPDILVWDTTRYTDWQKELIGGTANTINTSLSVSGGNANTQFSFSSGYYKETTVFPGNFYFQRFSGSLNITHTSSNDKFKFNVSANYTGGSNNLYSQDLTGIAITLPPNAPALYDASEKINWDWKNSTIRNFNMG
;
A
#
# COMPACT_ATOMS: atom_id res chain seq x y z
N GLY A 1 7.00 5.12 18.40
CA GLY A 1 8.39 5.20 18.84
C GLY A 1 9.34 4.94 17.67
N ARG A 2 10.47 5.60 17.64
CA ARG A 2 11.50 5.36 16.61
C ARG A 2 12.55 4.42 17.18
N MET A 3 12.82 3.31 16.51
CA MET A 3 13.94 2.43 16.85
C MET A 3 15.22 2.98 16.23
N PRO A 4 16.31 3.22 16.99
CA PRO A 4 17.57 3.66 16.42
C PRO A 4 18.09 2.69 15.35
N GLY A 5 18.51 3.20 14.18
CA GLY A 5 19.04 2.37 13.09
C GLY A 5 17.98 1.58 12.30
N VAL A 6 16.70 1.81 12.53
CA VAL A 6 15.60 1.26 11.73
C VAL A 6 14.90 2.41 11.00
N TYR A 7 14.87 2.34 9.68
CA TYR A 7 14.16 3.26 8.83
C TYR A 7 12.92 2.56 8.25
N VAL A 8 11.76 3.15 8.44
CA VAL A 8 10.49 2.64 7.92
C VAL A 8 9.87 3.71 7.05
N GLN A 9 9.69 3.40 5.79
CA GLN A 9 9.06 4.29 4.81
C GLN A 9 7.86 3.58 4.17
N GLN A 10 6.73 4.24 4.14
CA GLN A 10 5.60 3.80 3.35
C GLN A 10 5.90 4.04 1.87
N SER A 11 5.76 3.02 1.04
CA SER A 11 6.13 3.09 -0.39
C SER A 11 5.14 3.93 -1.18
N THR A 12 3.87 3.93 -0.78
CA THR A 12 2.78 4.67 -1.44
C THR A 12 1.63 4.91 -0.47
N GLY A 13 0.82 5.94 -0.73
CA GLY A 13 -0.42 6.19 0.01
C GLY A 13 -1.62 5.36 -0.46
N VAL A 14 -1.40 4.46 -1.43
CA VAL A 14 -2.47 3.60 -1.95
C VAL A 14 -2.76 2.47 -0.95
N PRO A 15 -4.03 2.06 -0.76
CA PRO A 15 -4.42 0.96 0.12
C PRO A 15 -3.63 -0.33 -0.13
N GLY A 16 -3.23 -1.01 0.94
CA GLY A 16 -2.40 -2.23 0.83
C GLY A 16 -0.96 -1.99 0.39
N GLY A 17 -0.55 -0.73 0.27
CA GLY A 17 0.82 -0.33 -0.03
C GLY A 17 1.82 -0.87 0.99
N GLY A 18 2.97 -1.36 0.50
CA GLY A 18 4.01 -1.91 1.33
C GLY A 18 4.78 -0.84 2.13
N PHE A 19 5.45 -1.32 3.17
CA PHE A 19 6.44 -0.54 3.89
C PHE A 19 7.83 -1.04 3.52
N ASN A 20 8.73 -0.11 3.20
CA ASN A 20 10.14 -0.41 3.05
C ASN A 20 10.78 -0.28 4.45
N ILE A 21 11.28 -1.40 4.97
CA ILE A 21 11.97 -1.44 6.26
C ILE A 21 13.44 -1.69 5.99
N GLN A 22 14.28 -0.75 6.40
CA GLN A 22 15.73 -0.86 6.30
C GLN A 22 16.35 -0.83 7.69
N ILE A 23 17.25 -1.77 7.94
CA ILE A 23 18.00 -1.88 9.19
C ILE A 23 19.44 -1.49 8.88
N ARG A 24 19.90 -0.36 9.47
CA ARG A 24 21.25 0.22 9.28
C ARG A 24 21.63 0.60 7.83
N GLY A 25 20.63 0.89 7.00
CA GLY A 25 20.83 1.36 5.64
C GLY A 25 20.78 0.28 4.58
N ARG A 26 21.27 0.58 3.39
CA ARG A 26 21.32 -0.33 2.25
C ARG A 26 22.68 -0.99 2.12
N ASN A 27 22.71 -2.30 2.07
CA ASN A 27 23.92 -3.11 1.87
C ASN A 27 24.06 -3.64 0.44
N SER A 28 22.97 -3.59 -0.33
CA SER A 28 22.93 -4.09 -1.72
C SER A 28 22.49 -2.99 -2.67
N LEU A 29 23.06 -2.99 -3.88
CA LEU A 29 22.62 -2.15 -5.00
C LEU A 29 21.29 -2.62 -5.59
N ARG A 30 20.90 -3.87 -5.33
CA ARG A 30 19.60 -4.41 -5.73
C ARG A 30 18.56 -4.02 -4.69
N ASP A 31 17.42 -3.47 -5.11
CA ASP A 31 16.36 -3.06 -4.19
C ASP A 31 15.85 -4.22 -3.34
N GLU A 32 15.63 -5.40 -3.92
CA GLU A 32 15.18 -6.61 -3.24
C GLU A 32 16.24 -7.23 -2.31
N GLY A 33 17.50 -6.82 -2.42
CA GLY A 33 18.63 -7.35 -1.63
C GLY A 33 18.79 -6.69 -0.27
N ASN A 34 17.92 -5.76 0.12
CA ASN A 34 18.03 -4.99 1.35
C ASN A 34 16.93 -5.30 2.37
N ASP A 35 16.00 -6.17 2.03
CA ASP A 35 14.89 -6.52 2.90
C ASP A 35 15.36 -7.35 4.10
N PRO A 36 14.87 -7.06 5.31
CA PRO A 36 15.16 -7.88 6.49
C PRO A 36 14.42 -9.22 6.40
N LEU A 37 14.94 -10.22 7.12
CA LEU A 37 14.23 -11.48 7.29
C LEU A 37 13.10 -11.30 8.33
N TYR A 38 11.89 -11.74 7.98
CA TYR A 38 10.76 -11.75 8.89
C TYR A 38 10.60 -13.14 9.51
N ILE A 39 10.41 -13.17 10.82
CA ILE A 39 10.13 -14.39 11.58
C ILE A 39 8.81 -14.17 12.33
N ILE A 40 7.83 -15.01 12.09
CA ILE A 40 6.52 -14.92 12.74
C ILE A 40 6.36 -16.16 13.62
N ASP A 41 6.25 -15.98 14.93
CA ASP A 41 6.16 -17.06 15.92
C ASP A 41 7.24 -18.14 15.74
N GLY A 42 8.45 -17.74 15.37
CA GLY A 42 9.59 -18.63 15.14
C GLY A 42 9.68 -19.23 13.74
N VAL A 43 8.71 -18.98 12.85
CA VAL A 43 8.70 -19.47 11.47
C VAL A 43 9.19 -18.39 10.52
N PRO A 44 10.22 -18.64 9.69
CA PRO A 44 10.65 -17.71 8.67
C PRO A 44 9.55 -17.43 7.64
N PHE A 45 9.28 -16.16 7.41
CA PHE A 45 8.35 -15.70 6.39
C PHE A 45 9.14 -15.08 5.23
N THR A 46 8.76 -15.38 4.00
CA THR A 46 9.47 -14.85 2.83
C THR A 46 9.22 -13.35 2.69
N SER A 47 10.31 -12.58 2.66
CA SER A 47 10.27 -11.13 2.38
C SER A 47 10.15 -10.82 0.89
N THR A 48 10.34 -11.81 0.04
CA THR A 48 10.20 -11.63 -1.41
C THR A 48 8.76 -11.33 -1.75
N SER A 49 8.56 -10.14 -2.30
CA SER A 49 7.27 -9.77 -2.85
C SER A 49 6.81 -10.84 -3.84
N LEU A 50 5.56 -11.26 -3.71
CA LEU A 50 4.91 -12.16 -4.66
C LEU A 50 4.65 -11.44 -5.99
N THR A 51 5.71 -10.91 -6.61
CA THR A 51 5.70 -10.07 -7.82
C THR A 51 5.24 -10.79 -9.08
N SER A 52 4.87 -12.05 -9.01
CA SER A 52 4.53 -12.83 -10.19
C SER A 52 3.09 -12.65 -10.69
N VAL A 53 2.24 -11.91 -10.01
CA VAL A 53 0.82 -11.77 -10.40
C VAL A 53 0.43 -10.29 -10.54
N GLY A 54 0.78 -9.71 -11.69
CA GLY A 54 0.26 -8.42 -12.13
C GLY A 54 1.08 -7.20 -11.68
N ARG A 55 1.35 -6.31 -12.62
CA ARG A 55 1.85 -4.95 -12.37
C ARG A 55 0.76 -4.16 -11.64
N THR A 56 0.81 -4.12 -10.33
CA THR A 56 0.02 -3.19 -9.54
C THR A 56 0.92 -2.06 -9.05
N ILE A 57 0.37 -0.85 -8.90
CA ILE A 57 1.02 0.33 -8.31
C ILE A 57 1.63 0.02 -6.95
N VAL A 58 1.06 -0.91 -6.27
CA VAL A 58 1.49 -1.39 -4.98
C VAL A 58 2.66 -2.33 -5.24
N GLY A 59 3.86 -1.83 -5.03
CA GLY A 59 5.03 -2.67 -4.84
C GLY A 59 4.67 -3.72 -3.80
N ILE A 60 4.55 -4.93 -4.26
CA ILE A 60 3.76 -6.01 -3.75
C ILE A 60 4.14 -6.40 -2.35
N GLY A 61 3.12 -6.50 -1.55
CA GLY A 61 3.02 -7.42 -0.47
C GLY A 61 4.19 -7.46 0.52
N ASN A 62 4.36 -6.39 1.30
CA ASN A 62 5.07 -6.54 2.56
C ASN A 62 4.42 -7.72 3.33
N PRO A 63 5.19 -8.71 3.81
CA PRO A 63 4.70 -9.80 4.65
C PRO A 63 3.87 -9.29 5.84
N LEU A 64 4.16 -8.09 6.35
CA LEU A 64 3.39 -7.43 7.40
C LEU A 64 1.95 -7.11 6.97
N ALA A 65 1.69 -6.95 5.69
CA ALA A 65 0.33 -6.77 5.19
C ALA A 65 -0.54 -8.03 5.35
N ALA A 66 0.07 -9.21 5.51
CA ALA A 66 -0.64 -10.46 5.74
C ALA A 66 -1.05 -10.65 7.22
N ILE A 67 -0.46 -9.92 8.15
CA ILE A 67 -0.74 -10.06 9.58
C ILE A 67 -1.72 -8.97 10.00
N ASN A 68 -2.73 -9.34 10.79
CA ASN A 68 -3.56 -8.34 11.44
C ASN A 68 -2.75 -7.67 12.56
N PRO A 69 -2.55 -6.33 12.52
CA PRO A 69 -1.82 -5.63 13.58
C PRO A 69 -2.38 -5.88 14.99
N ASN A 70 -3.70 -6.12 15.10
CA ASN A 70 -4.35 -6.42 16.39
C ASN A 70 -3.93 -7.77 16.99
N ASP A 71 -3.38 -8.68 16.17
CA ASP A 71 -2.90 -9.99 16.64
C ASP A 71 -1.43 -9.95 17.10
N ILE A 72 -0.74 -8.84 16.91
CA ILE A 72 0.67 -8.69 17.29
C ILE A 72 0.78 -8.39 18.78
N GLU A 73 1.60 -9.15 19.50
CA GLU A 73 2.00 -8.89 20.89
C GLU A 73 3.27 -8.05 20.94
N SER A 74 4.31 -8.42 20.17
CA SER A 74 5.57 -7.67 20.10
C SER A 74 6.21 -7.73 18.73
N ILE A 75 7.01 -6.71 18.43
CA ILE A 75 7.92 -6.66 17.29
C ILE A 75 9.31 -6.35 17.83
N GLU A 76 10.24 -7.24 17.56
CA GLU A 76 11.65 -7.10 17.96
C GLU A 76 12.51 -7.06 16.68
N VAL A 77 13.57 -6.24 16.70
CA VAL A 77 14.48 -6.10 15.56
C VAL A 77 15.87 -6.52 16.01
N LEU A 78 16.34 -7.64 15.48
CA LEU A 78 17.71 -8.11 15.66
C LEU A 78 18.60 -7.47 14.59
N LYS A 79 19.72 -6.92 15.03
CA LYS A 79 20.65 -6.18 14.18
C LYS A 79 22.00 -6.90 14.19
N ASP A 80 22.68 -6.87 13.04
CA ASP A 80 24.07 -7.34 12.91
C ASP A 80 24.34 -8.78 13.37
N ALA A 81 25.36 -8.90 14.23
CA ALA A 81 25.87 -10.17 14.69
C ALA A 81 24.81 -11.04 15.38
N ASP A 82 23.88 -10.44 16.12
CA ASP A 82 22.80 -11.18 16.77
C ASP A 82 21.87 -11.86 15.77
N ALA A 83 21.54 -11.13 14.68
CA ALA A 83 20.71 -11.67 13.60
C ALA A 83 21.43 -12.78 12.83
N THR A 84 22.71 -12.56 12.48
CA THR A 84 23.50 -13.52 11.70
C THR A 84 23.91 -14.74 12.52
N ALA A 85 24.13 -14.61 13.83
CA ALA A 85 24.45 -15.72 14.72
C ALA A 85 23.30 -16.76 14.79
N VAL A 86 22.05 -16.29 14.78
CA VAL A 86 20.89 -17.18 14.91
C VAL A 86 20.37 -17.64 13.54
N TYR A 87 20.36 -16.74 12.52
CA TYR A 87 19.69 -16.99 11.23
C TYR A 87 20.64 -17.08 10.04
N GLY A 88 21.96 -17.05 10.30
CA GLY A 88 23.00 -17.16 9.27
C GLY A 88 22.96 -16.03 8.24
N SER A 89 23.34 -16.33 7.01
CA SER A 89 23.36 -15.34 5.90
C SER A 89 22.00 -14.72 5.58
N ARG A 90 20.91 -15.40 5.92
CA ARG A 90 19.55 -14.89 5.75
C ARG A 90 19.23 -13.70 6.66
N GLY A 91 19.96 -13.58 7.79
CA GLY A 91 19.85 -12.46 8.71
C GLY A 91 20.80 -11.30 8.43
N ALA A 92 21.53 -11.32 7.29
CA ALA A 92 22.55 -10.30 6.99
C ALA A 92 22.02 -8.86 6.92
N ASN A 93 20.77 -8.67 6.53
CA ASN A 93 20.09 -7.36 6.52
C ASN A 93 19.30 -7.07 7.80
N GLY A 94 19.51 -7.86 8.85
CA GLY A 94 18.73 -7.83 10.09
C GLY A 94 17.52 -8.74 10.04
N VAL A 95 16.93 -8.97 11.21
CA VAL A 95 15.75 -9.84 11.38
C VAL A 95 14.67 -9.10 12.15
N VAL A 96 13.45 -9.18 11.68
CA VAL A 96 12.26 -8.67 12.36
C VAL A 96 11.49 -9.86 12.93
N LEU A 97 11.50 -9.98 14.25
CA LEU A 97 10.75 -11.00 14.99
C LEU A 97 9.36 -10.45 15.32
N ILE A 98 8.34 -11.17 14.93
CA ILE A 98 6.95 -10.82 15.22
C ILE A 98 6.38 -11.95 16.07
N THR A 99 5.94 -11.59 17.27
CA THR A 99 5.26 -12.51 18.18
C THR A 99 3.78 -12.18 18.16
N THR A 100 2.95 -13.19 17.91
CA THR A 100 1.49 -13.03 17.96
C THR A 100 0.96 -13.26 19.37
N LYS A 101 -0.20 -12.68 19.66
CA LYS A 101 -0.89 -12.83 20.95
C LYS A 101 -1.28 -14.27 21.18
N LYS A 102 -0.85 -14.82 22.32
CA LYS A 102 -1.17 -16.17 22.75
C LYS A 102 -2.24 -16.15 23.84
N GLY A 103 -2.93 -17.27 24.01
CA GLY A 103 -3.83 -17.46 25.13
C GLY A 103 -3.09 -17.34 26.46
N LYS A 104 -3.74 -16.78 27.46
CA LYS A 104 -3.23 -16.71 28.86
C LYS A 104 -4.18 -17.47 29.76
N SER A 105 -3.64 -18.06 30.81
CA SER A 105 -4.45 -18.69 31.86
C SER A 105 -5.36 -17.64 32.50
N GLY A 106 -6.63 -17.96 32.63
CA GLY A 106 -7.62 -17.09 33.23
C GLY A 106 -9.02 -17.22 32.57
N ARG A 107 -9.90 -16.32 32.96
CA ARG A 107 -11.27 -16.28 32.39
C ARG A 107 -11.20 -16.00 30.91
N THR A 108 -12.12 -16.58 30.15
CA THR A 108 -12.29 -16.29 28.74
C THR A 108 -12.57 -14.79 28.55
N LYS A 109 -11.77 -14.16 27.71
CA LYS A 109 -11.87 -12.74 27.32
C LYS A 109 -12.27 -12.66 25.86
N VAL A 110 -13.23 -11.80 25.57
CA VAL A 110 -13.67 -11.48 24.23
C VAL A 110 -13.41 -10.01 23.98
N ASP A 111 -12.63 -9.70 22.95
CA ASP A 111 -12.36 -8.34 22.54
C ASP A 111 -12.91 -8.14 21.11
N PHE A 112 -13.70 -7.10 20.94
CA PHE A 112 -14.22 -6.67 19.65
C PHE A 112 -13.78 -5.24 19.35
N THR A 113 -13.24 -5.02 18.16
CA THR A 113 -12.81 -3.70 17.71
C THR A 113 -13.46 -3.40 16.37
N PHE A 114 -14.05 -2.22 16.26
CA PHE A 114 -14.56 -1.67 15.02
C PHE A 114 -14.01 -0.27 14.82
N LEU A 115 -13.34 -0.04 13.71
CA LEU A 115 -12.82 1.25 13.30
C LEU A 115 -13.33 1.57 11.91
N SER A 116 -13.86 2.78 11.74
CA SER A 116 -14.21 3.35 10.45
C SER A 116 -13.56 4.70 10.29
N GLY A 117 -13.07 4.97 9.10
CA GLY A 117 -12.38 6.23 8.82
C GLY A 117 -12.60 6.70 7.39
N VAL A 118 -12.35 7.98 7.18
CA VAL A 118 -12.36 8.62 5.87
C VAL A 118 -11.01 9.27 5.61
N GLY A 119 -10.51 9.11 4.39
CA GLY A 119 -9.26 9.70 3.93
C GLY A 119 -9.49 10.64 2.73
N ARG A 120 -8.73 11.71 2.68
CA ARG A 120 -8.67 12.63 1.53
C ARG A 120 -7.23 13.07 1.35
N ILE A 121 -6.89 13.59 0.17
CA ILE A 121 -5.58 14.19 -0.03
C ILE A 121 -5.37 15.36 0.95
N ALA A 122 -4.19 15.41 1.57
CA ALA A 122 -3.88 16.38 2.61
C ALA A 122 -3.66 17.79 2.05
N SER A 123 -3.10 17.89 0.84
CA SER A 123 -2.82 19.16 0.18
C SER A 123 -2.86 18.98 -1.34
N LYS A 124 -3.12 20.07 -2.04
CA LYS A 124 -3.01 20.19 -3.49
C LYS A 124 -1.85 21.12 -3.83
N MET A 125 -1.27 20.93 -5.00
CA MET A 125 -0.31 21.87 -5.56
C MET A 125 -1.04 23.01 -6.27
N ASP A 126 -0.53 24.23 -6.14
CA ASP A 126 -0.98 25.34 -6.97
C ASP A 126 -0.41 25.16 -8.37
N LEU A 127 -1.30 24.87 -9.30
CA LEU A 127 -0.96 24.66 -10.72
C LEU A 127 -1.44 25.85 -11.54
N LEU A 128 -0.83 26.04 -12.72
CA LEU A 128 -1.22 27.07 -13.65
C LEU A 128 -2.67 26.87 -14.12
N ASN A 129 -3.42 27.96 -14.19
CA ASN A 129 -4.69 27.96 -14.92
C ASN A 129 -4.45 27.96 -16.45
N THR A 130 -5.51 27.74 -17.21
CA THR A 130 -5.39 27.61 -18.67
C THR A 130 -4.73 28.83 -19.35
N PRO A 131 -5.09 30.10 -19.07
CA PRO A 131 -4.41 31.25 -19.64
C PRO A 131 -2.91 31.28 -19.34
N GLN A 132 -2.52 31.06 -18.08
CA GLN A 132 -1.12 31.04 -17.66
C GLN A 132 -0.35 29.88 -18.33
N TYR A 133 -0.96 28.69 -18.41
CA TYR A 133 -0.38 27.54 -19.09
C TYR A 133 -0.14 27.82 -20.57
N VAL A 134 -1.14 28.35 -21.28
CA VAL A 134 -1.04 28.66 -22.72
C VAL A 134 0.03 29.72 -22.97
N GLU A 135 0.11 30.74 -22.13
CA GLU A 135 1.15 31.78 -22.22
C GLU A 135 2.55 31.19 -22.05
N MET A 136 2.77 30.44 -20.98
CA MET A 136 4.03 29.72 -20.72
C MET A 136 4.43 28.81 -21.89
N ARG A 137 3.48 28.06 -22.46
CA ARG A 137 3.75 27.17 -23.60
C ARG A 137 4.14 27.93 -24.85
N LYS A 138 3.46 29.06 -25.16
CA LYS A 138 3.82 29.94 -26.28
C LYS A 138 5.21 30.52 -26.11
N GLU A 139 5.54 30.97 -24.90
CA GLU A 139 6.86 31.49 -24.59
C GLU A 139 7.96 30.43 -24.75
N ALA A 140 7.71 29.19 -24.30
CA ALA A 140 8.64 28.09 -24.46
C ALA A 140 8.95 27.81 -25.94
N PHE A 141 7.93 27.77 -26.82
CA PHE A 141 8.14 27.60 -28.25
C PHE A 141 8.94 28.76 -28.87
N LYS A 142 8.69 30.00 -28.43
CA LYS A 142 9.41 31.17 -28.85
C LYS A 142 10.89 31.12 -28.45
N ASN A 143 11.16 30.76 -27.21
CA ASN A 143 12.53 30.67 -26.65
C ASN A 143 13.33 29.53 -27.31
N ASP A 144 12.68 28.41 -27.61
CA ASP A 144 13.29 27.29 -28.33
C ASP A 144 13.45 27.56 -29.85
N ASN A 145 12.93 28.69 -30.34
CA ASN A 145 12.89 29.02 -31.75
C ASN A 145 12.24 27.93 -32.63
N ARG A 146 11.18 27.28 -32.08
CA ARG A 146 10.47 26.17 -32.72
C ARG A 146 9.11 26.61 -33.24
N LEU A 147 8.75 26.13 -34.42
CA LEU A 147 7.40 26.33 -34.98
C LEU A 147 6.37 25.46 -34.22
N MET A 148 5.28 26.10 -33.81
CA MET A 148 4.11 25.40 -33.28
C MET A 148 3.39 24.70 -34.44
N THR A 149 3.18 23.42 -34.33
CA THR A 149 2.39 22.60 -35.26
C THR A 149 1.36 21.82 -34.45
N THR A 150 0.29 21.37 -35.12
CA THR A 150 -0.76 20.56 -34.47
C THR A 150 -0.22 19.30 -33.81
N LEU A 151 0.92 18.77 -34.29
CA LEU A 151 1.59 17.63 -33.72
C LEU A 151 2.41 17.96 -32.45
N ARG A 152 3.02 19.16 -32.40
CA ARG A 152 3.92 19.56 -31.29
C ARG A 152 3.22 20.38 -30.23
N ALA A 153 2.15 21.07 -30.59
CA ALA A 153 1.37 21.93 -29.70
C ALA A 153 -0.14 21.71 -29.88
N PRO A 154 -0.63 20.47 -29.75
CA PRO A 154 -2.07 20.19 -29.84
C PRO A 154 -2.85 20.91 -28.75
N ASP A 155 -2.25 21.07 -27.59
CA ASP A 155 -2.73 21.77 -26.42
C ASP A 155 -3.05 23.25 -26.65
N ILE A 156 -2.42 23.87 -27.68
CA ILE A 156 -2.64 25.27 -28.02
C ILE A 156 -3.46 25.41 -29.33
N LEU A 157 -3.20 24.54 -30.32
CA LEU A 157 -3.72 24.68 -31.68
C LEU A 157 -4.97 23.86 -31.96
N VAL A 158 -5.23 22.82 -31.16
CA VAL A 158 -6.33 21.87 -31.38
C VAL A 158 -7.34 21.89 -30.22
N TRP A 159 -6.87 21.92 -29.01
CA TRP A 159 -7.74 21.87 -27.82
C TRP A 159 -8.34 23.25 -27.52
N ASP A 160 -9.46 23.25 -26.83
CA ASP A 160 -10.11 24.46 -26.34
C ASP A 160 -9.24 25.16 -25.28
N THR A 161 -8.66 26.29 -25.64
CA THR A 161 -7.81 27.11 -24.77
C THR A 161 -8.59 27.96 -23.76
N THR A 162 -9.93 27.89 -23.76
CA THR A 162 -10.80 28.55 -22.77
C THR A 162 -11.23 27.59 -21.67
N ARG A 163 -11.12 26.29 -21.91
CA ARG A 163 -11.48 25.25 -20.96
C ARG A 163 -10.46 25.20 -19.81
N TYR A 164 -10.96 24.98 -18.59
CA TYR A 164 -10.16 24.68 -17.41
C TYR A 164 -10.69 23.46 -16.69
N THR A 165 -9.79 22.55 -16.30
CA THR A 165 -10.08 21.39 -15.47
C THR A 165 -9.06 21.29 -14.34
N ASP A 166 -9.52 21.25 -13.09
CA ASP A 166 -8.69 20.90 -11.93
C ASP A 166 -8.49 19.36 -11.91
N TRP A 167 -7.45 18.89 -12.57
CA TRP A 167 -7.14 17.47 -12.65
C TRP A 167 -6.84 16.82 -11.31
N GLN A 168 -6.34 17.58 -10.34
CA GLN A 168 -6.15 17.06 -8.99
C GLN A 168 -7.50 16.74 -8.34
N LYS A 169 -8.51 17.57 -8.57
CA LYS A 169 -9.86 17.30 -8.07
C LYS A 169 -10.49 16.11 -8.79
N GLU A 170 -10.34 16.02 -10.11
CA GLU A 170 -10.94 14.95 -10.91
C GLU A 170 -10.31 13.59 -10.68
N LEU A 171 -8.97 13.51 -10.58
CA LEU A 171 -8.25 12.22 -10.55
C LEU A 171 -7.88 11.74 -9.14
N ILE A 172 -7.70 12.66 -8.19
CA ILE A 172 -7.26 12.31 -6.83
C ILE A 172 -8.07 13.00 -5.74
N GLY A 173 -9.11 13.76 -6.09
CA GLY A 173 -9.92 14.54 -5.14
C GLY A 173 -11.06 13.77 -4.47
N GLY A 174 -11.14 12.46 -4.65
CA GLY A 174 -12.16 11.63 -4.04
C GLY A 174 -11.99 11.43 -2.53
N THR A 175 -12.83 10.57 -1.97
CA THR A 175 -12.81 10.22 -0.55
C THR A 175 -12.59 8.71 -0.43
N ALA A 176 -11.52 8.33 0.24
CA ALA A 176 -11.25 6.95 0.63
C ALA A 176 -12.01 6.62 1.91
N ASN A 177 -12.55 5.40 1.99
CA ASN A 177 -13.22 4.88 3.18
C ASN A 177 -12.45 3.68 3.70
N THR A 178 -12.21 3.63 5.00
CA THR A 178 -11.53 2.53 5.68
C THR A 178 -12.48 1.89 6.67
N ILE A 179 -12.55 0.56 6.67
CA ILE A 179 -13.23 -0.26 7.67
C ILE A 179 -12.21 -1.28 8.18
N ASN A 180 -12.07 -1.35 9.49
CA ASN A 180 -11.25 -2.34 10.16
C ASN A 180 -12.04 -2.93 11.33
N THR A 181 -12.33 -4.22 11.24
CA THR A 181 -13.09 -4.95 12.27
C THR A 181 -12.26 -6.13 12.74
N SER A 182 -12.17 -6.35 14.03
CA SER A 182 -11.52 -7.53 14.59
C SER A 182 -12.29 -8.07 15.79
N LEU A 183 -12.29 -9.39 15.90
CA LEU A 183 -12.82 -10.14 17.03
C LEU A 183 -11.71 -11.06 17.54
N SER A 184 -11.46 -11.05 18.84
CA SER A 184 -10.57 -12.04 19.45
C SER A 184 -11.20 -12.67 20.68
N VAL A 185 -10.92 -13.96 20.86
CA VAL A 185 -11.35 -14.74 22.01
C VAL A 185 -10.14 -15.46 22.56
N SER A 186 -9.81 -15.25 23.82
CA SER A 186 -8.66 -15.88 24.47
C SER A 186 -8.99 -16.29 25.89
N GLY A 187 -8.32 -17.33 26.37
CA GLY A 187 -8.53 -17.82 27.74
C GLY A 187 -7.83 -19.15 27.98
N GLY A 188 -8.16 -19.79 29.09
CA GLY A 188 -7.63 -21.09 29.42
C GLY A 188 -7.42 -21.30 30.89
N ASN A 189 -6.81 -22.42 31.23
CA ASN A 189 -6.39 -22.77 32.57
C ASN A 189 -4.86 -22.98 32.65
N ALA A 190 -4.34 -23.48 33.76
CA ALA A 190 -2.91 -23.71 33.92
C ALA A 190 -2.34 -24.68 32.88
N ASN A 191 -3.15 -25.65 32.44
CA ASN A 191 -2.73 -26.69 31.53
C ASN A 191 -2.98 -26.37 30.06
N THR A 192 -4.10 -25.70 29.74
CA THR A 192 -4.52 -25.40 28.35
C THR A 192 -4.85 -23.94 28.21
N GLN A 193 -4.21 -23.29 27.27
CA GLN A 193 -4.52 -21.91 26.87
C GLN A 193 -4.84 -21.87 25.37
N PHE A 194 -5.75 -20.99 25.01
CA PHE A 194 -6.14 -20.78 23.62
C PHE A 194 -6.30 -19.30 23.30
N SER A 195 -6.05 -18.94 22.06
CA SER A 195 -6.49 -17.69 21.46
C SER A 195 -6.96 -17.93 20.04
N PHE A 196 -8.05 -17.29 19.71
CA PHE A 196 -8.60 -17.23 18.36
C PHE A 196 -8.81 -15.76 18.01
N SER A 197 -8.44 -15.35 16.80
CA SER A 197 -8.78 -14.03 16.27
C SER A 197 -9.28 -14.12 14.84
N SER A 198 -10.10 -13.13 14.48
CA SER A 198 -10.60 -12.93 13.13
C SER A 198 -10.61 -11.44 12.84
N GLY A 199 -10.21 -11.05 11.64
CA GLY A 199 -10.15 -9.65 11.23
C GLY A 199 -10.63 -9.46 9.80
N TYR A 200 -11.30 -8.34 9.57
CA TYR A 200 -11.67 -7.86 8.25
C TYR A 200 -11.20 -6.41 8.08
N TYR A 201 -10.50 -6.16 7.00
CA TYR A 201 -10.03 -4.83 6.61
C TYR A 201 -10.46 -4.55 5.18
N LYS A 202 -11.01 -3.37 4.94
CA LYS A 202 -11.29 -2.85 3.61
C LYS A 202 -10.96 -1.38 3.55
N GLU A 203 -10.29 -0.97 2.49
CA GLU A 203 -9.96 0.42 2.22
C GLU A 203 -10.17 0.72 0.74
N THR A 204 -10.86 1.84 0.43
CA THR A 204 -11.05 2.35 -0.92
C THR A 204 -10.02 3.42 -1.23
N THR A 205 -9.91 3.82 -2.50
CA THR A 205 -8.98 4.86 -2.94
C THR A 205 -9.67 6.23 -3.08
N VAL A 206 -8.86 7.27 -3.20
CA VAL A 206 -9.31 8.62 -3.61
C VAL A 206 -9.49 8.75 -5.12
N PHE A 207 -9.11 7.73 -5.90
CA PHE A 207 -9.22 7.71 -7.35
C PHE A 207 -10.68 7.51 -7.79
N PRO A 208 -11.08 8.04 -8.96
CA PRO A 208 -12.40 7.83 -9.50
C PRO A 208 -12.61 6.36 -9.87
N GLY A 209 -13.77 5.81 -9.53
CA GLY A 209 -14.13 4.41 -9.77
C GLY A 209 -14.24 3.60 -8.48
N ASN A 210 -14.42 2.29 -8.62
CA ASN A 210 -14.61 1.39 -7.49
C ASN A 210 -13.33 0.58 -7.22
N PHE A 211 -12.31 1.26 -6.72
CA PHE A 211 -11.01 0.67 -6.40
C PHE A 211 -10.87 0.47 -4.91
N TYR A 212 -10.47 -0.73 -4.51
CA TYR A 212 -10.32 -1.09 -3.12
C TYR A 212 -9.29 -2.19 -2.90
N PHE A 213 -8.79 -2.22 -1.70
CA PHE A 213 -8.06 -3.33 -1.10
C PHE A 213 -8.90 -3.92 0.03
N GLN A 214 -9.02 -5.24 0.09
CA GLN A 214 -9.67 -5.90 1.22
C GLN A 214 -8.89 -7.14 1.65
N ARG A 215 -8.94 -7.42 2.95
CA ARG A 215 -8.25 -8.54 3.57
C ARG A 215 -9.11 -9.13 4.66
N PHE A 216 -9.18 -10.44 4.68
CA PHE A 216 -9.68 -11.23 5.79
C PHE A 216 -8.50 -11.98 6.42
N SER A 217 -8.43 -12.03 7.75
CA SER A 217 -7.42 -12.75 8.50
C SER A 217 -8.06 -13.57 9.61
N GLY A 218 -7.44 -14.71 9.93
CA GLY A 218 -7.81 -15.53 11.07
C GLY A 218 -6.56 -16.14 11.68
N SER A 219 -6.47 -16.19 13.01
CA SER A 219 -5.42 -16.86 13.71
C SER A 219 -5.98 -17.75 14.82
N LEU A 220 -5.31 -18.87 15.07
CA LEU A 220 -5.62 -19.81 16.13
C LEU A 220 -4.31 -20.21 16.80
N ASN A 221 -4.24 -20.08 18.13
CA ASN A 221 -3.14 -20.59 18.95
C ASN A 221 -3.71 -21.44 20.07
N ILE A 222 -3.19 -22.64 20.24
CA ILE A 222 -3.52 -23.54 21.34
C ILE A 222 -2.22 -24.06 21.94
N THR A 223 -2.05 -23.90 23.24
CA THR A 223 -0.95 -24.46 23.99
C THR A 223 -1.53 -25.37 25.06
N HIS A 224 -1.02 -26.58 25.15
CA HIS A 224 -1.38 -27.53 26.19
C HIS A 224 -0.13 -28.14 26.84
N THR A 225 -0.13 -28.22 28.15
CA THR A 225 0.88 -28.93 28.95
C THR A 225 0.16 -29.88 29.88
N SER A 226 0.50 -31.18 29.82
CA SER A 226 -0.11 -32.17 30.69
C SER A 226 0.20 -31.90 32.15
N SER A 227 -0.65 -32.38 33.07
CA SER A 227 -0.53 -32.12 34.51
C SER A 227 0.78 -32.66 35.14
N ASN A 228 1.45 -33.59 34.48
CA ASN A 228 2.73 -34.14 34.87
C ASN A 228 3.93 -33.54 34.10
N ASP A 229 3.73 -32.47 33.36
CA ASP A 229 4.72 -31.76 32.49
C ASP A 229 5.46 -32.62 31.46
N LYS A 230 5.02 -33.87 31.25
CA LYS A 230 5.68 -34.82 30.34
C LYS A 230 5.25 -34.65 28.89
N PHE A 231 4.12 -34.01 28.63
CA PHE A 231 3.62 -33.76 27.30
C PHE A 231 3.31 -32.30 27.09
N LYS A 232 3.92 -31.72 26.08
CA LYS A 232 3.70 -30.35 25.65
C LYS A 232 3.29 -30.34 24.19
N PHE A 233 2.24 -29.58 23.88
CA PHE A 233 1.67 -29.46 22.55
C PHE A 233 1.38 -27.99 22.31
N ASN A 234 1.82 -27.51 21.15
CA ASN A 234 1.59 -26.13 20.70
C ASN A 234 1.19 -26.15 19.22
N VAL A 235 0.05 -25.57 18.91
CA VAL A 235 -0.44 -25.36 17.55
C VAL A 235 -0.63 -23.87 17.32
N SER A 236 -0.07 -23.38 16.23
CA SER A 236 -0.32 -22.06 15.66
C SER A 236 -0.78 -22.23 14.23
N ALA A 237 -1.93 -21.64 13.90
CA ALA A 237 -2.45 -21.60 12.55
C ALA A 237 -2.84 -20.17 12.20
N ASN A 238 -2.35 -19.68 11.06
CA ASN A 238 -2.67 -18.36 10.55
C ASN A 238 -3.19 -18.50 9.11
N TYR A 239 -4.27 -17.82 8.82
CA TYR A 239 -4.83 -17.74 7.48
C TYR A 239 -5.06 -16.28 7.11
N THR A 240 -4.68 -15.90 5.91
CA THR A 240 -4.96 -14.59 5.35
C THR A 240 -5.35 -14.72 3.89
N GLY A 241 -6.51 -14.18 3.54
CA GLY A 241 -6.98 -14.05 2.18
C GLY A 241 -7.33 -12.61 1.88
N GLY A 242 -7.13 -12.19 0.63
CA GLY A 242 -7.42 -10.82 0.25
C GLY A 242 -7.78 -10.69 -1.22
N SER A 243 -8.39 -9.56 -1.54
CA SER A 243 -8.68 -9.13 -2.91
C SER A 243 -8.14 -7.71 -3.09
N ASN A 244 -7.46 -7.52 -4.19
CA ASN A 244 -6.90 -6.24 -4.59
C ASN A 244 -7.50 -5.85 -5.95
N ASN A 245 -8.38 -4.86 -5.93
CA ASN A 245 -8.94 -4.24 -7.12
C ASN A 245 -8.46 -2.78 -7.19
N LEU A 246 -7.16 -2.60 -7.27
CA LEU A 246 -6.54 -1.28 -7.35
C LEU A 246 -6.17 -0.97 -8.79
N TYR A 247 -6.05 0.32 -9.07
CA TYR A 247 -5.58 0.80 -10.37
C TYR A 247 -4.13 0.33 -10.63
N SER A 248 -3.78 0.09 -11.89
CA SER A 248 -2.43 -0.37 -12.24
C SER A 248 -1.38 0.74 -12.21
N GLN A 249 -1.81 2.02 -12.17
CA GLN A 249 -0.96 3.19 -12.21
C GLN A 249 -1.39 4.26 -11.20
N ASP A 250 -0.42 4.91 -10.54
CA ASP A 250 -0.70 6.05 -9.66
C ASP A 250 -1.11 7.27 -10.49
N LEU A 251 -2.34 7.77 -10.26
CA LEU A 251 -2.88 8.91 -10.97
C LEU A 251 -2.34 10.25 -10.48
N THR A 252 -1.57 10.29 -9.38
CA THR A 252 -1.05 11.53 -8.81
C THR A 252 -0.13 12.27 -9.79
N GLY A 253 0.79 11.54 -10.43
CA GLY A 253 1.67 12.13 -11.44
C GLY A 253 0.90 12.68 -12.64
N ILE A 254 -0.10 11.95 -13.10
CA ILE A 254 -0.97 12.37 -14.21
C ILE A 254 -1.77 13.63 -13.82
N ALA A 255 -2.33 13.65 -12.62
CA ALA A 255 -3.10 14.79 -12.10
C ALA A 255 -2.32 16.10 -12.03
N ILE A 256 -0.99 16.01 -11.84
CA ILE A 256 -0.11 17.18 -11.75
C ILE A 256 0.40 17.61 -13.13
N THR A 257 0.57 16.69 -14.07
CA THR A 257 1.23 16.95 -15.35
C THR A 257 0.27 17.16 -16.52
N LEU A 258 -1.00 16.77 -16.37
CA LEU A 258 -1.99 17.02 -17.43
C LEU A 258 -2.21 18.52 -17.65
N PRO A 259 -2.22 18.97 -18.91
CA PRO A 259 -2.58 20.35 -19.23
C PRO A 259 -3.98 20.70 -18.71
N PRO A 260 -4.19 21.90 -18.13
CA PRO A 260 -5.49 22.29 -17.57
C PRO A 260 -6.62 22.37 -18.61
N ASN A 261 -6.30 22.51 -19.89
CA ASN A 261 -7.25 22.51 -21.00
C ASN A 261 -7.37 21.17 -21.73
N ALA A 262 -6.78 20.10 -21.19
CA ALA A 262 -6.94 18.78 -21.81
C ALA A 262 -8.42 18.39 -21.92
N PRO A 263 -8.82 17.62 -22.96
CA PRO A 263 -10.20 17.21 -23.18
C PRO A 263 -10.82 16.50 -21.97
N ALA A 264 -12.16 16.51 -21.87
CA ALA A 264 -12.88 15.84 -20.79
C ALA A 264 -12.57 14.33 -20.76
N LEU A 265 -12.45 13.76 -19.58
CA LEU A 265 -12.30 12.31 -19.41
C LEU A 265 -13.50 11.54 -19.93
N TYR A 266 -14.68 12.11 -19.80
CA TYR A 266 -15.94 11.49 -20.20
C TYR A 266 -16.62 12.31 -21.30
N ASP A 267 -17.26 11.62 -22.22
CA ASP A 267 -18.11 12.22 -23.25
C ASP A 267 -19.51 12.58 -22.69
N ALA A 268 -20.37 13.09 -23.54
CA ALA A 268 -21.74 13.44 -23.16
C ALA A 268 -22.62 12.23 -22.76
N SER A 269 -22.15 11.00 -23.02
CA SER A 269 -22.80 9.73 -22.67
C SER A 269 -22.17 9.09 -21.42
N GLU A 270 -21.37 9.82 -20.66
CA GLU A 270 -20.64 9.37 -19.48
C GLU A 270 -19.65 8.20 -19.75
N LYS A 271 -19.25 8.02 -21.01
CA LYS A 271 -18.20 7.06 -21.39
C LYS A 271 -16.86 7.75 -21.48
N ILE A 272 -15.79 6.97 -21.27
CA ILE A 272 -14.42 7.50 -21.43
C ILE A 272 -14.27 8.10 -22.82
N ASN A 273 -13.86 9.36 -22.85
CA ASN A 273 -13.68 10.12 -24.08
C ASN A 273 -12.35 9.75 -24.76
N TRP A 274 -12.43 8.96 -25.78
CA TRP A 274 -11.29 8.59 -26.63
C TRP A 274 -11.12 9.51 -27.85
N ASP A 275 -12.09 10.38 -28.09
CA ASP A 275 -12.07 11.30 -29.24
C ASP A 275 -11.44 12.64 -28.87
N TRP A 276 -10.20 12.82 -29.25
CA TRP A 276 -9.40 14.01 -29.02
C TRP A 276 -9.58 15.03 -30.14
N LYS A 277 -10.77 15.13 -30.74
CA LYS A 277 -11.15 16.07 -31.83
C LYS A 277 -9.98 16.34 -32.79
N ASN A 278 -9.92 15.55 -33.85
CA ASN A 278 -8.95 15.71 -34.97
C ASN A 278 -7.45 15.58 -34.57
N SER A 279 -7.12 15.08 -33.43
CA SER A 279 -5.72 14.79 -33.14
C SER A 279 -5.32 13.46 -33.80
N THR A 280 -4.35 13.52 -34.71
CA THR A 280 -3.62 12.37 -35.23
C THR A 280 -2.75 11.68 -34.16
N ILE A 281 -2.83 12.13 -32.92
CA ILE A 281 -2.09 11.62 -31.77
C ILE A 281 -2.91 10.51 -31.12
N ARG A 282 -2.96 9.37 -31.78
CA ARG A 282 -3.49 8.12 -31.22
C ARG A 282 -2.57 7.47 -30.15
N ASN A 283 -1.51 8.14 -29.75
CA ASN A 283 -0.45 7.58 -28.92
C ASN A 283 -0.23 8.29 -27.58
N PHE A 284 -1.21 8.98 -27.03
CA PHE A 284 -1.19 9.19 -25.58
C PHE A 284 -1.73 7.92 -24.94
N ASN A 285 -0.84 6.98 -24.69
CA ASN A 285 -1.12 5.81 -23.88
C ASN A 285 -1.47 6.28 -22.46
N MET A 286 -2.77 6.50 -22.22
CA MET A 286 -3.34 6.39 -20.88
C MET A 286 -3.66 4.90 -20.65
N GLY A 287 -2.63 4.08 -20.70
CA GLY A 287 -2.71 2.65 -20.45
C GLY A 287 -2.28 2.31 -19.04
#